data_4c06fd7ea9a33686dc7b46c19e94cce2
#
_entry.id   4c06fd7ea9a33686dc7b46c19e94cce2
#
_cell.length_a   1.000
_cell.length_b   1.000
_cell.length_c   1.000
_cell.angle_alpha   90.00
_cell.angle_beta   90.00
_cell.angle_gamma   90.00
#
_symmetry.space_group_name_H-M   'P 1'
#
loop_
_entity.id
_entity.type
_entity.pdbx_description
1 polymer ?
#
loop_
_entity_poly.entity_id
_entity_poly.type
_entity_poly.pdbx_seq_one_letter_code
_entity_poly.pdbx_strand_id
1 'polypeptide(L)'
;QESRGLGDVYKRQHHTYAKLAPWSIGNRELLEEGEGALAAKGKRNAADFALWKRAKPGEPSWPSPWGPGRPGWHIECSVMASKVLGSQIDIHSGGIDLMFPHHDNELAQSEAFHGCPQWINYFLHTGHLHIEGLKMSKSLKNFISIDEALARYTARQLRLAFLMHPWPAKMDFRESGMAQV
;
A
#
# COMPACT_ATOMS: atom_id res chain seq x y z
N GLN A 1 -11.94 -14.15 -12.08
CA GLN A 1 -11.55 -15.04 -13.17
C GLN A 1 -10.13 -15.55 -12.93
N GLU A 2 -9.99 -16.84 -12.96
CA GLU A 2 -8.89 -17.62 -12.44
C GLU A 2 -7.51 -17.17 -12.91
N SER A 3 -6.65 -16.83 -11.97
CA SER A 3 -5.21 -16.79 -12.16
C SER A 3 -4.64 -18.22 -12.13
N ARG A 4 -4.96 -19.04 -13.13
CA ARG A 4 -4.52 -20.45 -13.16
C ARG A 4 -3.01 -20.65 -13.12
N GLY A 5 -2.20 -19.64 -13.43
CA GLY A 5 -0.74 -19.70 -13.34
C GLY A 5 -0.14 -19.17 -12.05
N LEU A 6 -0.77 -18.16 -11.44
CA LEU A 6 -0.24 -17.48 -10.25
C LEU A 6 -0.65 -18.16 -8.94
N GLY A 7 -1.74 -18.93 -8.92
CA GLY A 7 -2.09 -19.76 -7.78
C GLY A 7 -1.01 -20.76 -7.40
N ASP A 8 -0.26 -21.28 -8.37
CA ASP A 8 0.84 -22.22 -8.11
C ASP A 8 2.11 -21.51 -7.64
N VAL A 9 2.37 -20.30 -8.11
CA VAL A 9 3.48 -19.47 -7.61
C VAL A 9 3.21 -19.04 -6.17
N TYR A 10 1.97 -18.66 -5.87
CA TYR A 10 1.54 -18.30 -4.53
C TYR A 10 1.62 -19.50 -3.55
N LYS A 11 1.19 -20.69 -3.96
CA LYS A 11 1.35 -21.92 -3.15
C LYS A 11 2.79 -22.26 -2.84
N ARG A 12 3.72 -22.05 -3.76
CA ARG A 12 5.14 -22.28 -3.53
C ARG A 12 5.76 -21.31 -2.53
N GLN A 13 5.19 -20.12 -2.39
CA GLN A 13 5.66 -19.06 -1.47
C GLN A 13 4.88 -19.00 -0.16
N HIS A 14 3.93 -19.90 0.08
CA HIS A 14 3.06 -19.88 1.25
C HIS A 14 3.81 -19.80 2.59
N HIS A 15 5.02 -20.34 2.67
CA HIS A 15 5.86 -20.26 3.87
C HIS A 15 6.58 -18.91 4.04
N THR A 16 6.52 -18.03 3.04
CA THR A 16 7.22 -16.74 3.04
C THR A 16 6.29 -15.53 2.84
N TYR A 17 4.98 -15.76 2.73
CA TYR A 17 4.00 -14.69 2.61
C TYR A 17 3.83 -13.91 3.92
N ALA A 18 3.51 -12.62 3.82
CA ALA A 18 3.41 -11.70 4.94
C ALA A 18 4.71 -11.63 5.76
N LYS A 19 5.83 -11.44 5.08
CA LYS A 19 7.15 -11.30 5.70
C LYS A 19 7.24 -10.10 6.64
N LEU A 20 6.52 -9.02 6.32
CA LEU A 20 6.51 -7.78 7.08
C LEU A 20 5.54 -7.83 8.26
N ALA A 21 4.39 -8.47 8.07
CA ALA A 21 3.33 -8.50 9.08
C ALA A 21 2.68 -9.89 9.22
N PRO A 22 3.42 -10.94 9.63
CA PRO A 22 2.89 -12.30 9.71
C PRO A 22 1.68 -12.45 10.65
N TRP A 23 1.57 -11.56 11.64
CA TRP A 23 0.41 -11.48 12.55
C TRP A 23 -0.89 -11.00 11.89
N SER A 24 -0.80 -10.42 10.69
CA SER A 24 -1.97 -9.87 9.97
C SER A 24 -2.67 -10.86 9.05
N ILE A 25 -2.11 -12.06 8.82
CA ILE A 25 -2.66 -13.07 7.88
C ILE A 25 -4.10 -13.46 8.21
N GLY A 26 -4.50 -13.47 9.48
CA GLY A 26 -5.86 -13.79 9.91
C GLY A 26 -6.83 -12.61 9.88
N ASN A 27 -6.36 -11.40 9.60
CA ASN A 27 -7.21 -10.20 9.61
C ASN A 27 -7.92 -10.04 8.27
N ARG A 28 -9.20 -10.42 8.24
CA ARG A 28 -10.01 -10.40 7.03
C ARG A 28 -10.23 -9.00 6.46
N GLU A 29 -10.40 -7.99 7.30
CA GLU A 29 -10.61 -6.60 6.87
C GLU A 29 -9.38 -6.08 6.11
N LEU A 30 -8.18 -6.36 6.60
CA LEU A 30 -6.94 -6.00 5.92
C LEU A 30 -6.75 -6.76 4.61
N LEU A 31 -7.09 -8.06 4.58
CA LEU A 31 -7.00 -8.87 3.35
C LEU A 31 -7.97 -8.42 2.25
N GLU A 32 -9.07 -7.79 2.62
CA GLU A 32 -10.07 -7.26 1.68
C GLU A 32 -9.76 -5.82 1.24
N GLU A 33 -8.79 -5.17 1.86
CA GLU A 33 -8.41 -3.79 1.55
C GLU A 33 -7.94 -3.63 0.10
N GLY A 34 -8.51 -2.66 -0.60
CA GLY A 34 -8.22 -2.41 -2.01
C GLY A 34 -8.88 -3.37 -3.01
N GLU A 35 -9.46 -4.49 -2.56
CA GLU A 35 -10.11 -5.49 -3.41
C GLU A 35 -11.53 -5.08 -3.85
N GLY A 36 -12.23 -4.29 -3.02
CA GLY A 36 -13.59 -3.84 -3.30
C GLY A 36 -14.60 -5.00 -3.38
N ALA A 37 -15.59 -4.90 -4.27
CA ALA A 37 -16.63 -5.91 -4.43
C ALA A 37 -16.13 -7.30 -4.91
N LEU A 38 -14.86 -7.41 -5.31
CA LEU A 38 -14.23 -8.66 -5.74
C LEU A 38 -13.76 -9.51 -4.54
N ALA A 39 -13.70 -8.95 -3.35
CA ALA A 39 -13.26 -9.65 -2.15
C ALA A 39 -14.06 -10.92 -1.85
N ALA A 40 -15.32 -10.99 -2.30
CA ALA A 40 -16.26 -12.08 -1.96
C ALA A 40 -16.36 -13.20 -3.00
N LYS A 41 -15.86 -13.04 -4.23
CA LYS A 41 -16.06 -14.04 -5.32
C LYS A 41 -14.78 -14.31 -6.08
N GLY A 42 -14.43 -15.58 -6.24
CA GLY A 42 -13.33 -16.04 -7.10
C GLY A 42 -12.01 -16.31 -6.39
N LYS A 43 -11.85 -15.95 -5.12
CA LYS A 43 -10.69 -16.30 -4.32
C LYS A 43 -10.74 -17.76 -3.88
N ARG A 44 -9.61 -18.46 -3.96
CA ARG A 44 -9.44 -19.81 -3.38
C ARG A 44 -9.05 -19.72 -1.91
N ASN A 45 -8.31 -18.68 -1.55
CA ASN A 45 -7.89 -18.39 -0.19
C ASN A 45 -8.24 -16.92 0.13
N ALA A 46 -8.55 -16.62 1.38
CA ALA A 46 -8.84 -15.25 1.81
C ALA A 46 -7.66 -14.29 1.55
N ALA A 47 -6.43 -14.80 1.59
CA ALA A 47 -5.22 -14.02 1.32
C ALA A 47 -4.90 -13.82 -0.16
N ASP A 48 -5.67 -14.43 -1.09
CA ASP A 48 -5.50 -14.15 -2.52
C ASP A 48 -5.89 -12.71 -2.83
N PHE A 49 -5.19 -12.07 -3.76
CA PHE A 49 -5.44 -10.71 -4.17
C PHE A 49 -5.46 -10.56 -5.70
N ALA A 50 -6.16 -9.53 -6.19
CA ALA A 50 -6.35 -9.34 -7.62
C ALA A 50 -5.10 -8.77 -8.30
N LEU A 51 -4.54 -9.49 -9.26
CA LEU A 51 -3.46 -9.00 -10.12
C LEU A 51 -4.00 -8.21 -11.32
N TRP A 52 -5.13 -8.67 -11.87
CA TRP A 52 -5.77 -8.05 -13.01
C TRP A 52 -7.27 -7.94 -12.76
N LYS A 53 -7.82 -6.74 -12.92
CA LYS A 53 -9.24 -6.44 -12.69
C LYS A 53 -9.92 -6.17 -14.02
N ARG A 54 -11.11 -6.72 -14.23
CA ARG A 54 -11.94 -6.38 -15.39
C ARG A 54 -12.25 -4.89 -15.38
N ALA A 55 -12.06 -4.23 -16.52
CA ALA A 55 -12.40 -2.81 -16.65
C ALA A 55 -13.92 -2.59 -16.57
N LYS A 56 -14.30 -1.52 -15.92
CA LYS A 56 -15.68 -1.01 -15.94
C LYS A 56 -15.85 -0.03 -17.11
N PRO A 57 -17.08 0.22 -17.55
CA PRO A 57 -17.34 1.27 -18.53
C PRO A 57 -16.75 2.62 -18.11
N GLY A 58 -15.99 3.26 -18.99
CA GLY A 58 -15.35 4.54 -18.72
C GLY A 58 -13.98 4.47 -18.02
N GLU A 59 -13.54 3.28 -17.56
CA GLU A 59 -12.19 3.11 -17.03
C GLU A 59 -11.17 2.86 -18.15
N PRO A 60 -9.91 3.34 -18.02
CA PRO A 60 -8.81 2.90 -18.86
C PRO A 60 -8.68 1.37 -18.84
N SER A 61 -8.45 0.77 -20.01
CA SER A 61 -8.32 -0.68 -20.09
C SER A 61 -7.32 -1.10 -21.16
N TRP A 62 -6.75 -2.27 -20.94
CA TRP A 62 -5.80 -2.91 -21.84
C TRP A 62 -6.26 -4.32 -22.21
N PRO A 63 -5.92 -4.82 -23.40
CA PRO A 63 -6.24 -6.20 -23.78
C PRO A 63 -5.48 -7.19 -22.89
N SER A 64 -6.12 -8.30 -22.56
CA SER A 64 -5.50 -9.41 -21.85
C SER A 64 -6.11 -10.74 -22.28
N PRO A 65 -5.49 -11.90 -21.97
CA PRO A 65 -6.09 -13.22 -22.24
C PRO A 65 -7.46 -13.42 -21.58
N TRP A 66 -7.78 -12.62 -20.57
CA TRP A 66 -9.06 -12.70 -19.83
C TRP A 66 -10.05 -11.60 -20.24
N GLY A 67 -9.74 -10.85 -21.30
CA GLY A 67 -10.53 -9.73 -21.78
C GLY A 67 -9.99 -8.37 -21.34
N PRO A 68 -10.67 -7.27 -21.72
CA PRO A 68 -10.24 -5.92 -21.34
C PRO A 68 -10.21 -5.73 -19.83
N GLY A 69 -9.10 -5.20 -19.32
CA GLY A 69 -8.91 -5.03 -17.90
C GLY A 69 -7.82 -4.03 -17.56
N ARG A 70 -7.58 -3.89 -16.28
CA ARG A 70 -6.55 -3.04 -15.71
C ARG A 70 -5.80 -3.74 -14.57
N PRO A 71 -4.58 -3.31 -14.25
CA PRO A 71 -3.84 -3.90 -13.13
C PRO A 71 -4.60 -3.74 -11.81
N GLY A 72 -4.37 -4.66 -10.90
CA GLY A 72 -4.72 -4.52 -9.50
C GLY A 72 -3.79 -3.51 -8.82
N TRP A 73 -4.19 -3.05 -7.63
CA TRP A 73 -3.44 -2.03 -6.89
C TRP A 73 -1.98 -2.43 -6.61
N HIS A 74 -1.76 -3.66 -6.17
CA HIS A 74 -0.43 -4.10 -5.73
C HIS A 74 0.53 -4.30 -6.90
N ILE A 75 0.07 -4.90 -8.01
CA ILE A 75 0.94 -5.17 -9.17
C ILE A 75 1.33 -3.88 -9.90
N GLU A 76 0.49 -2.86 -9.84
CA GLU A 76 0.79 -1.55 -10.39
C GLU A 76 2.10 -1.01 -9.79
N CYS A 77 2.20 -0.97 -8.47
CA CYS A 77 3.40 -0.49 -7.77
C CYS A 77 4.61 -1.41 -8.00
N SER A 78 4.44 -2.74 -7.96
CA SER A 78 5.53 -3.68 -8.24
C SER A 78 6.13 -3.49 -9.62
N VAL A 79 5.29 -3.30 -10.64
CA VAL A 79 5.75 -3.09 -12.03
C VAL A 79 6.44 -1.75 -12.18
N MET A 80 5.88 -0.67 -11.63
CA MET A 80 6.48 0.67 -11.70
C MET A 80 7.86 0.69 -11.01
N ALA A 81 7.96 0.12 -9.81
CA ALA A 81 9.22 0.04 -9.07
C ALA A 81 10.26 -0.78 -9.83
N SER A 82 9.92 -1.99 -10.26
CA SER A 82 10.85 -2.87 -11.00
C SER A 82 11.27 -2.28 -12.35
N LYS A 83 10.38 -1.57 -13.04
CA LYS A 83 10.68 -0.93 -14.33
C LYS A 83 11.74 0.14 -14.23
N VAL A 84 11.75 0.90 -13.13
CA VAL A 84 12.65 2.05 -12.92
C VAL A 84 13.90 1.64 -12.15
N LEU A 85 13.74 0.82 -11.09
CA LEU A 85 14.78 0.51 -10.13
C LEU A 85 15.40 -0.89 -10.29
N GLY A 86 14.81 -1.74 -11.14
CA GLY A 86 15.33 -3.08 -11.41
C GLY A 86 14.81 -4.15 -10.47
N SER A 87 15.54 -5.26 -10.40
CA SER A 87 15.13 -6.48 -9.69
C SER A 87 15.53 -6.55 -8.21
N GLN A 88 16.25 -5.54 -7.73
CA GLN A 88 16.59 -5.36 -6.32
C GLN A 88 16.53 -3.88 -5.97
N ILE A 89 15.93 -3.57 -4.84
CA ILE A 89 15.72 -2.21 -4.38
C ILE A 89 16.23 -2.11 -2.94
N ASP A 90 16.97 -1.05 -2.65
CA ASP A 90 17.57 -0.89 -1.33
C ASP A 90 16.53 -0.51 -0.27
N ILE A 91 15.71 0.51 -0.55
CA ILE A 91 14.75 1.05 0.41
C ILE A 91 13.38 1.19 -0.25
N HIS A 92 12.36 0.65 0.41
CA HIS A 92 10.95 0.86 0.08
C HIS A 92 10.23 1.46 1.28
N SER A 93 9.47 2.53 1.08
CA SER A 93 8.85 3.24 2.18
C SER A 93 7.37 3.52 1.93
N GLY A 94 6.62 3.69 3.02
CA GLY A 94 5.21 4.06 2.97
C GLY A 94 4.63 4.31 4.35
N GLY A 95 3.33 4.52 4.43
CA GLY A 95 2.62 4.55 5.70
C GLY A 95 2.55 3.15 6.34
N ILE A 96 2.36 3.10 7.64
CA ILE A 96 2.24 1.84 8.38
C ILE A 96 1.07 0.97 7.89
N ASP A 97 0.03 1.59 7.35
CA ASP A 97 -1.13 0.93 6.74
C ASP A 97 -0.78 0.21 5.43
N LEU A 98 0.28 0.61 4.74
CA LEU A 98 0.74 -0.06 3.53
C LEU A 98 1.59 -1.31 3.83
N MET A 99 2.10 -1.48 5.06
CA MET A 99 2.90 -2.65 5.41
C MET A 99 2.19 -3.95 5.02
N PHE A 100 0.92 -4.05 5.40
CA PHE A 100 0.05 -5.16 5.04
C PHE A 100 -1.36 -4.62 4.68
N PRO A 101 -1.96 -5.08 3.58
CA PRO A 101 -1.49 -6.15 2.69
C PRO A 101 -0.58 -5.66 1.54
N HIS A 102 -0.48 -4.34 1.30
CA HIS A 102 0.07 -3.78 0.07
C HIS A 102 1.54 -4.17 -0.17
N HIS A 103 2.45 -3.82 0.75
CA HIS A 103 3.87 -4.11 0.59
C HIS A 103 4.19 -5.62 0.67
N ASP A 104 3.47 -6.37 1.50
CA ASP A 104 3.61 -7.84 1.52
C ASP A 104 3.15 -8.48 0.20
N ASN A 105 2.10 -7.92 -0.43
CA ASN A 105 1.64 -8.37 -1.74
C ASN A 105 2.63 -7.97 -2.85
N GLU A 106 3.24 -6.80 -2.77
CA GLU A 106 4.31 -6.40 -3.68
C GLU A 106 5.53 -7.34 -3.58
N LEU A 107 5.94 -7.69 -2.36
CA LEU A 107 7.01 -8.67 -2.14
C LEU A 107 6.68 -10.02 -2.78
N ALA A 108 5.48 -10.55 -2.51
CA ALA A 108 5.06 -11.84 -3.06
C ALA A 108 5.09 -11.85 -4.60
N GLN A 109 4.63 -10.78 -5.23
CA GLN A 109 4.62 -10.66 -6.70
C GLN A 109 6.02 -10.53 -7.28
N SER A 110 6.82 -9.63 -6.74
CA SER A 110 8.12 -9.28 -7.29
C SER A 110 9.14 -10.40 -7.06
N GLU A 111 9.15 -11.01 -5.88
CA GLU A 111 10.02 -12.14 -5.59
C GLU A 111 9.69 -13.35 -6.49
N ALA A 112 8.38 -13.59 -6.72
CA ALA A 112 7.96 -14.62 -7.65
C ALA A 112 8.36 -14.33 -9.09
N PHE A 113 8.19 -13.10 -9.54
CA PHE A 113 8.52 -12.69 -10.90
C PHE A 113 10.03 -12.72 -11.16
N HIS A 114 10.82 -12.19 -10.25
CA HIS A 114 12.27 -12.13 -10.39
C HIS A 114 12.98 -13.45 -10.00
N GLY A 115 12.28 -14.39 -9.38
CA GLY A 115 12.86 -15.65 -8.90
C GLY A 115 13.87 -15.44 -7.78
N CYS A 116 13.73 -14.38 -6.98
CA CYS A 116 14.64 -14.03 -5.90
C CYS A 116 13.98 -14.20 -4.53
N PRO A 117 14.74 -14.51 -3.46
CA PRO A 117 14.21 -14.62 -2.10
C PRO A 117 14.04 -13.27 -1.39
N GLN A 118 14.59 -12.20 -1.96
CA GLN A 118 14.60 -10.87 -1.39
C GLN A 118 14.63 -9.82 -2.51
N TRP A 119 13.52 -9.11 -2.68
CA TRP A 119 13.37 -8.02 -3.64
C TRP A 119 13.74 -6.66 -3.05
N ILE A 120 13.33 -6.40 -1.80
CA ILE A 120 13.60 -5.17 -1.05
C ILE A 120 14.53 -5.47 0.11
N ASN A 121 15.57 -4.66 0.31
CA ASN A 121 16.51 -4.81 1.41
C ASN A 121 15.96 -4.24 2.72
N TYR A 122 15.38 -3.03 2.68
CA TYR A 122 14.87 -2.34 3.87
C TYR A 122 13.50 -1.73 3.62
N PHE A 123 12.61 -1.89 4.60
CA PHE A 123 11.32 -1.20 4.62
C PHE A 123 11.30 -0.13 5.70
N LEU A 124 10.75 1.03 5.35
CA LEU A 124 10.54 2.14 6.25
C LEU A 124 9.06 2.50 6.27
N HIS A 125 8.37 2.23 7.40
CA HIS A 125 6.95 2.54 7.56
C HIS A 125 6.75 3.68 8.54
N THR A 126 6.18 4.78 8.07
CA THR A 126 5.88 5.95 8.89
C THR A 126 4.52 5.82 9.57
N GLY A 127 4.38 6.43 10.74
CA GLY A 127 3.10 6.50 11.44
C GLY A 127 2.07 7.35 10.68
N HIS A 128 0.81 7.22 11.08
CA HIS A 128 -0.29 8.00 10.50
C HIS A 128 -0.27 9.46 10.95
N LEU A 129 -0.70 10.35 10.04
CA LEU A 129 -1.06 11.71 10.37
C LEU A 129 -2.48 11.75 10.94
N HIS A 130 -2.60 12.29 12.13
CA HIS A 130 -3.86 12.58 12.82
C HIS A 130 -4.10 14.08 12.87
N ILE A 131 -5.35 14.47 12.88
CA ILE A 131 -5.81 15.84 13.08
C ILE A 131 -6.71 15.82 14.31
N GLU A 132 -6.32 16.58 15.34
CA GLU A 132 -7.07 16.66 16.61
C GLU A 132 -7.44 15.27 17.17
N GLY A 133 -6.48 14.36 17.16
CA GLY A 133 -6.60 13.01 17.72
C GLY A 133 -7.24 11.96 16.80
N LEU A 134 -7.80 12.35 15.66
CA LEU A 134 -8.43 11.43 14.70
C LEU A 134 -7.57 11.23 13.45
N LYS A 135 -7.50 10.00 12.92
CA LYS A 135 -6.82 9.74 11.64
C LYS A 135 -7.37 10.70 10.57
N MET A 136 -6.47 11.43 9.88
CA MET A 136 -6.88 12.32 8.82
C MET A 136 -7.50 11.52 7.66
N SER A 137 -8.75 11.83 7.32
CA SER A 137 -9.45 11.21 6.20
C SER A 137 -10.54 12.12 5.63
N LYS A 138 -10.82 11.95 4.33
CA LYS A 138 -11.93 12.68 3.67
C LYS A 138 -13.28 12.28 4.24
N SER A 139 -13.46 11.02 4.63
CA SER A 139 -14.72 10.52 5.20
C SER A 139 -15.05 11.14 6.56
N LEU A 140 -14.03 11.42 7.38
CA LEU A 140 -14.16 12.07 8.68
C LEU A 140 -14.25 13.61 8.57
N LYS A 141 -14.12 14.17 7.34
CA LYS A 141 -14.15 15.61 7.09
C LYS A 141 -13.13 16.41 7.90
N ASN A 142 -12.05 15.78 8.35
CA ASN A 142 -10.93 16.41 9.04
C ASN A 142 -9.67 16.54 8.15
N PHE A 143 -9.88 16.41 6.85
CA PHE A 143 -8.80 16.53 5.88
C PHE A 143 -8.38 17.99 5.73
N ILE A 144 -7.06 18.24 5.86
CA ILE A 144 -6.42 19.54 5.60
C ILE A 144 -5.55 19.35 4.36
N SER A 145 -5.79 20.14 3.32
CA SER A 145 -4.95 20.14 2.13
C SER A 145 -3.62 20.86 2.40
N ILE A 146 -2.63 20.59 1.56
CA ILE A 146 -1.34 21.29 1.64
C ILE A 146 -1.52 22.79 1.46
N ASP A 147 -2.38 23.22 0.53
CA ASP A 147 -2.65 24.63 0.27
C ASP A 147 -3.28 25.33 1.48
N GLU A 148 -4.24 24.67 2.14
CA GLU A 148 -4.84 25.18 3.39
C GLU A 148 -3.82 25.27 4.52
N ALA A 149 -2.93 24.29 4.64
CA ALA A 149 -1.85 24.34 5.62
C ALA A 149 -0.85 25.47 5.31
N LEU A 150 -0.46 25.64 4.05
CA LEU A 150 0.46 26.71 3.61
C LEU A 150 -0.16 28.11 3.67
N ALA A 151 -1.48 28.23 3.65
CA ALA A 151 -2.16 29.50 3.91
C ALA A 151 -2.02 29.98 5.36
N ARG A 152 -1.73 29.06 6.31
CA ARG A 152 -1.58 29.37 7.75
C ARG A 152 -0.14 29.33 8.23
N TYR A 153 0.68 28.45 7.67
CA TYR A 153 2.04 28.16 8.11
C TYR A 153 3.01 28.18 6.95
N THR A 154 4.23 28.57 7.19
CA THR A 154 5.29 28.48 6.19
C THR A 154 5.69 27.02 5.95
N ALA A 155 6.22 26.71 4.77
CA ALA A 155 6.76 25.39 4.46
C ALA A 155 7.85 24.94 5.45
N ARG A 156 8.64 25.89 5.99
CA ARG A 156 9.66 25.60 7.00
C ARG A 156 9.05 25.15 8.32
N GLN A 157 8.01 25.82 8.77
CA GLN A 157 7.29 25.43 9.99
C GLN A 157 6.68 24.04 9.85
N LEU A 158 5.99 23.76 8.75
CA LEU A 158 5.41 22.44 8.51
C LEU A 158 6.50 21.35 8.51
N ARG A 159 7.62 21.58 7.83
CA ARG A 159 8.74 20.62 7.81
C ARG A 159 9.35 20.42 9.19
N LEU A 160 9.53 21.49 9.97
CA LEU A 160 10.05 21.38 11.33
C LEU A 160 9.08 20.62 12.24
N ALA A 161 7.77 20.86 12.14
CA ALA A 161 6.76 20.11 12.86
C ALA A 161 6.87 18.60 12.60
N PHE A 162 7.06 18.17 11.34
CA PHE A 162 7.30 16.76 11.03
C PHE A 162 8.59 16.23 11.66
N LEU A 163 9.68 16.99 11.61
CA LEU A 163 10.97 16.57 12.16
C LEU A 163 10.98 16.47 13.70
N MET A 164 10.09 17.17 14.38
CA MET A 164 9.94 17.10 15.84
C MET A 164 9.23 15.82 16.30
N HIS A 165 8.69 15.02 15.39
CA HIS A 165 8.01 13.77 15.70
C HIS A 165 8.85 12.56 15.30
N PRO A 166 8.89 11.50 16.12
CA PRO A 166 9.48 10.24 15.72
C PRO A 166 8.73 9.67 14.51
N TRP A 167 9.46 9.35 13.44
CA TRP A 167 8.86 8.90 12.18
C TRP A 167 7.96 7.66 12.28
N PRO A 168 8.19 6.66 13.18
CA PRO A 168 7.30 5.50 13.31
C PRO A 168 6.07 5.77 14.17
N ALA A 169 6.05 6.91 14.89
CA ALA A 169 4.96 7.25 15.77
C ALA A 169 3.83 7.98 15.02
N LYS A 170 2.64 7.90 15.56
CA LYS A 170 1.54 8.77 15.15
C LYS A 170 1.93 10.23 15.31
N MET A 171 1.77 11.02 14.26
CA MET A 171 1.85 12.47 14.36
C MET A 171 0.44 13.04 14.51
N ASP A 172 0.17 13.72 15.60
CA ASP A 172 -1.11 14.43 15.79
C ASP A 172 -0.90 15.93 15.51
N PHE A 173 -1.37 16.36 14.36
CA PHE A 173 -1.30 17.77 13.97
C PHE A 173 -2.33 18.57 14.75
N ARG A 174 -1.83 19.49 15.57
CA ARG A 174 -2.61 20.39 16.40
C ARG A 174 -2.08 21.83 16.28
N GLU A 175 -2.96 22.81 16.36
CA GLU A 175 -2.55 24.22 16.35
C GLU A 175 -1.61 24.54 17.52
N SER A 176 -1.84 23.94 18.70
CA SER A 176 -0.96 24.10 19.86
C SER A 176 0.46 23.56 19.63
N GLY A 177 0.61 22.52 18.82
CA GLY A 177 1.91 21.99 18.40
C GLY A 177 2.64 22.95 17.46
N MET A 178 1.91 23.59 16.56
CA MET A 178 2.46 24.56 15.61
C MET A 178 2.93 25.86 16.27
N ALA A 179 2.42 26.18 17.45
CA ALA A 179 2.91 27.33 18.22
C ALA A 179 4.33 27.14 18.80
N GLN A 180 4.87 25.92 18.77
CA GLN A 180 6.22 25.57 19.20
C GLN A 180 7.24 25.59 18.06
N VAL A 181 6.79 25.79 16.84
CA VAL A 181 7.53 25.77 15.60
C VAL A 181 7.65 27.16 14.98
#